data_9175b5aa3ca4a1a419c67feb24e1f3bf
#
_entry.id   9175b5aa3ca4a1a419c67feb24e1f3bf
#
_cell.length_a   1.000
_cell.length_b   1.000
_cell.length_c   1.000
_cell.angle_alpha   90.00
_cell.angle_beta   90.00
_cell.angle_gamma   90.00
#
_symmetry.space_group_name_H-M   'P 1'
#
loop_
_entity.id
_entity.type
_entity.pdbx_description
1 polymer ?
#
loop_
_entity_poly.entity_id
_entity_poly.type
_entity_poly.pdbx_seq_one_letter_code
_entity_poly.pdbx_strand_id
1 'polypeptide(L)'
;MTVQRVTDKVYVGKFITFDKRDYTHVNALNPYYWEVSNTKDGSRLGYIEWFKKWKKFSFFNYEEPCVFEEICLGDIADFLIFLTKEKKKLDNVDPY
;
A
#
# COMPACT_ATOMS: atom_id res chain seq x y z
N MET A 1 -7.70 0.64 -13.57
CA MET A 1 -6.56 0.85 -12.67
C MET A 1 -5.28 0.63 -13.44
N THR A 2 -4.33 1.55 -13.33
CA THR A 2 -3.03 1.43 -14.02
C THR A 2 -2.07 0.52 -13.29
N VAL A 3 -2.33 0.23 -12.01
CA VAL A 3 -1.51 -0.67 -11.22
C VAL A 3 -1.74 -2.10 -11.67
N GLN A 4 -0.65 -2.79 -12.00
CA GLN A 4 -0.67 -4.16 -12.51
C GLN A 4 -0.09 -5.12 -11.47
N ARG A 5 -0.73 -6.27 -11.32
CA ARG A 5 -0.20 -7.32 -10.46
C ARG A 5 0.96 -8.04 -11.15
N VAL A 6 2.09 -8.12 -10.47
CA VAL A 6 3.23 -8.93 -10.94
C VAL A 6 3.23 -10.29 -10.22
N THR A 7 3.10 -10.25 -8.89
CA THR A 7 2.88 -11.45 -8.07
C THR A 7 1.83 -11.11 -7.02
N ASP A 8 1.49 -12.05 -6.16
CA ASP A 8 0.57 -11.77 -5.05
C ASP A 8 1.17 -10.80 -4.01
N LYS A 9 2.48 -10.55 -4.10
CA LYS A 9 3.19 -9.64 -3.19
C LYS A 9 3.78 -8.41 -3.86
N VAL A 10 3.66 -8.29 -5.18
CA VAL A 10 4.26 -7.17 -5.92
C VAL A 10 3.26 -6.65 -6.95
N TYR A 11 2.98 -5.37 -6.86
CA TYR A 11 2.14 -4.64 -7.80
C TYR A 11 2.91 -3.44 -8.31
N VAL A 12 2.76 -3.09 -9.58
CA VAL A 12 3.52 -2.02 -10.22
C VAL A 12 2.58 -1.06 -10.92
N GLY A 13 2.67 0.22 -10.56
CA GLY A 13 2.02 1.30 -11.28
C GLY A 13 2.96 1.91 -12.32
N LYS A 14 2.62 3.08 -12.82
CA LYS A 14 3.44 3.72 -13.85
C LYS A 14 4.81 4.14 -13.31
N PHE A 15 4.85 4.70 -12.11
CA PHE A 15 6.09 5.23 -11.52
C PHE A 15 6.44 4.60 -10.18
N ILE A 16 5.53 3.81 -9.60
CA ILE A 16 5.69 3.29 -8.25
C ILE A 16 5.44 1.79 -8.19
N THR A 17 6.10 1.17 -7.22
CA THR A 17 5.98 -0.27 -6.96
C THR A 17 5.46 -0.45 -5.54
N PHE A 18 4.51 -1.38 -5.39
CA PHE A 18 3.96 -1.78 -4.10
C PHE A 18 4.45 -3.20 -3.80
N ASP A 19 5.17 -3.35 -2.69
CA ASP A 19 5.83 -4.61 -2.36
C ASP A 19 5.41 -5.03 -0.96
N LYS A 20 4.71 -6.16 -0.86
CA LYS A 20 4.20 -6.67 0.41
C LYS A 20 5.35 -7.18 1.27
N ARG A 21 5.45 -6.66 2.47
CA ARG A 21 6.49 -7.01 3.44
C ARG A 21 5.86 -7.49 4.73
N ASP A 22 6.39 -8.55 5.29
CA ASP A 22 5.94 -9.04 6.59
C ASP A 22 6.69 -8.33 7.69
N TYR A 23 5.99 -8.01 8.78
CA TYR A 23 6.65 -7.51 9.97
C TYR A 23 7.41 -8.63 10.65
N THR A 24 8.63 -8.32 11.07
CA THR A 24 9.47 -9.27 11.79
C THR A 24 9.31 -9.15 13.30
N HIS A 25 8.60 -8.13 13.77
CA HIS A 25 8.42 -7.88 15.19
C HIS A 25 7.16 -8.57 15.71
N VAL A 26 7.30 -9.25 16.83
CA VAL A 26 6.26 -10.10 17.38
C VAL A 26 5.04 -9.32 17.83
N ASN A 27 5.23 -8.09 18.29
CA ASN A 27 4.15 -7.27 18.84
C ASN A 27 3.64 -6.22 17.86
N ALA A 28 3.88 -6.41 16.58
CA ALA A 28 3.28 -5.56 15.55
C ALA A 28 1.77 -5.80 15.52
N LEU A 29 1.00 -4.72 15.47
CA LEU A 29 -0.46 -4.81 15.40
C LEU A 29 -0.95 -5.34 14.06
N ASN A 30 -0.19 -5.11 13.00
CA ASN A 30 -0.50 -5.59 11.67
C ASN A 30 0.52 -6.64 11.26
N PRO A 31 0.10 -7.73 10.62
CA PRO A 31 1.04 -8.79 10.23
C PRO A 31 1.93 -8.41 9.05
N TYR A 32 1.55 -7.40 8.28
CA TYR A 32 2.29 -6.99 7.09
C TYR A 32 2.01 -5.54 6.75
N TYR A 33 2.82 -5.01 5.84
CA TYR A 33 2.62 -3.69 5.26
C TYR A 33 3.04 -3.74 3.78
N TRP A 34 2.70 -2.70 3.04
CA TRP A 34 3.12 -2.58 1.65
C TRP A 34 4.13 -1.46 1.54
N GLU A 35 5.35 -1.80 1.13
CA GLU A 35 6.38 -0.81 0.85
C GLU A 35 6.08 -0.13 -0.47
N VAL A 36 6.11 1.20 -0.48
CA VAL A 36 5.88 1.99 -1.70
C VAL A 36 7.19 2.62 -2.11
N SER A 37 7.66 2.32 -3.30
CA SER A 37 8.94 2.80 -3.80
C SER A 37 8.83 3.29 -5.23
N ASN A 38 9.80 4.10 -5.63
CA ASN A 38 9.91 4.57 -7.02
C ASN A 38 10.43 3.43 -7.88
N THR A 39 9.68 3.09 -8.93
CA THR A 39 10.04 1.96 -9.80
C THR A 39 11.39 2.18 -10.49
N LYS A 40 11.69 3.41 -10.85
CA LYS A 40 12.87 3.73 -11.64
C LYS A 40 14.18 3.63 -10.84
N ASP A 41 14.19 4.20 -9.64
CA ASP A 41 15.43 4.27 -8.85
C ASP A 41 15.38 3.49 -7.54
N GLY A 42 14.23 2.91 -7.20
CA GLY A 42 14.07 2.11 -5.99
C GLY A 42 13.97 2.92 -4.69
N SER A 43 13.94 4.24 -4.78
CA SER A 43 13.85 5.06 -3.57
C SER A 43 12.51 4.81 -2.86
N ARG A 44 12.57 4.77 -1.53
CA ARG A 44 11.39 4.50 -0.70
C ARG A 44 10.59 5.78 -0.54
N LEU A 45 9.30 5.70 -0.82
CA LEU A 45 8.39 6.85 -0.73
C LEU A 45 7.55 6.80 0.54
N GLY A 46 7.18 5.61 0.97
CA GLY A 46 6.35 5.43 2.14
C GLY A 46 5.88 4.00 2.25
N TYR A 47 4.82 3.79 3.01
CA TYR A 47 4.27 2.45 3.18
C TYR A 47 2.75 2.53 3.38
N ILE A 48 2.09 1.42 3.13
CA ILE A 48 0.64 1.28 3.31
C ILE A 48 0.40 0.20 4.35
N GLU A 49 -0.42 0.50 5.33
CA GLU A 49 -0.89 -0.50 6.28
C GLU A 49 -2.30 -0.15 6.76
N TRP A 50 -2.92 -1.09 7.43
CA TRP A 50 -4.25 -0.90 8.02
C TRP A 50 -4.15 0.10 9.19
N PHE A 51 -4.84 1.23 9.07
CA PHE A 51 -4.88 2.22 10.12
C PHE A 51 -6.12 1.98 10.98
N LYS A 52 -5.90 1.38 12.14
CA LYS A 52 -6.98 0.93 13.02
C LYS A 52 -7.92 2.06 13.45
N LYS A 53 -7.38 3.25 13.66
CA LYS A 53 -8.17 4.40 14.10
C LYS A 53 -9.25 4.77 13.08
N TRP A 54 -8.93 4.69 11.79
CA TRP A 54 -9.87 5.00 10.72
C TRP A 54 -10.51 3.76 10.11
N LYS A 55 -10.05 2.58 10.50
CA LYS A 55 -10.49 1.29 9.92
C LYS A 55 -10.37 1.28 8.41
N LYS A 56 -9.23 1.75 7.92
CA LYS A 56 -8.93 1.84 6.49
C LYS A 56 -7.46 1.60 6.23
N PHE A 57 -7.15 1.07 5.05
CA PHE A 57 -5.77 1.09 4.56
C PHE A 57 -5.39 2.54 4.28
N SER A 58 -4.22 2.92 4.73
CA SER A 58 -3.76 4.30 4.64
C SER A 58 -2.30 4.33 4.22
N PHE A 59 -1.94 5.39 3.51
CA PHE A 59 -0.56 5.61 3.08
C PHE A 59 0.14 6.52 4.07
N PHE A 60 1.33 6.10 4.49
CA PHE A 60 2.20 6.86 5.40
C PHE A 60 3.49 7.17 4.65
N ASN A 61 3.83 8.45 4.50
CA ASN A 61 5.10 8.81 3.89
C ASN A 61 6.22 8.71 4.92
N TYR A 62 7.44 8.46 4.43
CA TYR A 62 8.62 8.51 5.31
C TYR A 62 8.96 9.96 5.65
N GLU A 63 9.82 10.15 6.66
CA GLU A 63 10.18 11.48 7.13
C GLU A 63 10.89 12.33 6.09
N GLU A 64 11.61 11.69 5.17
CA GLU A 64 12.30 12.39 4.10
C GLU A 64 11.28 13.10 3.21
N PRO A 65 11.56 14.31 2.75
CA PRO A 65 10.68 15.01 1.84
C PRO A 65 10.48 14.19 0.56
N CYS A 66 9.22 13.93 0.23
CA CYS A 66 8.86 13.20 -0.97
C CYS A 66 8.00 14.10 -1.86
N VAL A 67 8.21 14.00 -3.16
CA VAL A 67 7.41 14.72 -4.13
C VAL A 67 6.52 13.71 -4.86
N PHE A 68 5.23 13.96 -4.84
CA PHE A 68 4.24 13.13 -5.51
C PHE A 68 3.52 13.96 -6.56
N GLU A 69 3.31 13.40 -7.72
CA GLU A 69 2.48 14.03 -8.74
C GLU A 69 1.17 13.24 -8.88
N GLU A 70 0.25 13.74 -9.72
CA GLU A 70 -1.10 13.22 -9.78
C GLU A 70 -1.19 11.74 -10.17
N ILE A 71 -0.30 11.27 -11.04
CA ILE A 71 -0.31 9.86 -11.46
C ILE A 71 0.11 8.96 -10.31
N CYS A 72 1.14 9.35 -9.57
CA CYS A 72 1.58 8.61 -8.39
C CYS A 72 0.49 8.57 -7.32
N LEU A 73 -0.13 9.71 -7.04
CA LEU A 73 -1.21 9.78 -6.05
C LEU A 73 -2.42 8.96 -6.51
N GLY A 74 -2.72 9.00 -7.81
CA GLY A 74 -3.80 8.20 -8.38
C GLY A 74 -3.56 6.71 -8.23
N ASP A 75 -2.35 6.25 -8.50
CA ASP A 75 -2.01 4.84 -8.33
C ASP A 75 -2.07 4.40 -6.86
N ILE A 76 -1.62 5.26 -5.93
CA ILE A 76 -1.73 4.99 -4.50
C ILE A 76 -3.21 4.87 -4.11
N ALA A 77 -4.04 5.81 -4.54
CA ALA A 77 -5.47 5.78 -4.23
C ALA A 77 -6.13 4.51 -4.78
N ASP A 78 -5.85 4.15 -6.02
CA ASP A 78 -6.38 2.94 -6.65
C ASP A 78 -5.97 1.69 -5.88
N PHE A 79 -4.72 1.62 -5.46
CA PHE A 79 -4.23 0.47 -4.71
C PHE A 79 -4.87 0.37 -3.33
N LEU A 80 -5.08 1.50 -2.65
CA LEU A 80 -5.81 1.52 -1.38
C LEU A 80 -7.24 1.00 -1.54
N ILE A 81 -7.92 1.41 -2.60
CA ILE A 81 -9.28 0.93 -2.92
C ILE A 81 -9.27 -0.57 -3.17
N PHE A 82 -8.29 -1.05 -3.93
CA PHE A 82 -8.12 -2.47 -4.21
C PHE A 82 -7.93 -3.28 -2.92
N LEU A 83 -7.05 -2.83 -2.04
CA LEU A 83 -6.81 -3.50 -0.76
C LEU A 83 -8.06 -3.56 0.10
N THR A 84 -8.83 -2.49 0.12
CA THR A 84 -10.08 -2.44 0.87
C THR A 84 -11.07 -3.48 0.35
N LYS A 85 -11.20 -3.60 -0.97
CA LYS A 85 -12.08 -4.60 -1.57
C LYS A 85 -11.63 -6.03 -1.27
N GLU A 86 -10.33 -6.28 -1.30
CA GLU A 86 -9.79 -7.60 -0.98
C GLU A 86 -10.04 -7.96 0.48
N LYS A 87 -9.88 -7.00 1.39
CA LYS A 87 -10.15 -7.23 2.80
C LYS A 87 -11.63 -7.56 3.04
N LYS A 88 -12.54 -6.87 2.37
CA LYS A 88 -13.98 -7.15 2.48
C LYS A 88 -14.30 -8.58 2.06
N LYS A 89 -13.71 -9.04 0.97
CA LYS A 89 -13.91 -10.42 0.51
C LYS A 89 -13.42 -11.44 1.53
N LEU A 90 -12.24 -11.22 2.10
CA LEU A 90 -11.64 -12.15 3.05
C LEU A 90 -12.41 -12.20 4.36
N ASP A 91 -12.84 -11.06 4.86
CA ASP A 91 -13.54 -10.97 6.14
C ASP A 91 -14.97 -11.49 6.05
N ASN A 92 -15.57 -11.43 4.87
CA ASN A 92 -16.95 -11.84 4.63
C ASN A 92 -17.92 -11.18 5.63
N VAL A 93 -17.66 -9.96 6.00
CA VAL A 93 -18.49 -9.16 6.89
C VAL A 93 -18.63 -7.76 6.34
N ASP A 94 -19.66 -7.05 6.82
CA ASP A 94 -19.78 -5.63 6.52
C ASP A 94 -18.63 -4.92 7.24
N PRO A 95 -17.75 -4.29 6.51
CA PRO A 95 -16.53 -3.73 7.07
C PRO A 95 -16.76 -2.46 7.88
N TYR A 96 -17.84 -1.80 7.66
CA TYR A 96 -18.07 -0.49 8.31
C TYR A 96 -19.50 -0.30 8.70
#